data_162731af325dd7189779471ce5142a89
#
_entry.id   162731af325dd7189779471ce5142a89
#
_cell.length_a   1.000
_cell.length_b   1.000
_cell.length_c   1.000
_cell.angle_alpha   90.00
_cell.angle_beta   90.00
_cell.angle_gamma   90.00
#
_symmetry.space_group_name_H-M   'P 1'
#
loop_
_entity.id
_entity.type
_entity.pdbx_description
1 polymer ?
#
loop_
_entity_poly.entity_id
_entity_poly.type
_entity_poly.pdbx_seq_one_letter_code
_entity_poly.pdbx_strand_id
1 'polypeptide(L)'
;MNLIESIRRILKEETEGIDSFINQIDSRYKMSDELKEFITDFIKESDCKKIEFTGFKFQALGLALHDGVLINKLALNRGLDFLLFVIFHEIAHQYQFKKYGDTKMYECYIGDISVDEAAKFMKTTEEVADEYASRKFRELVKKNIINSNFVPPQMYKNVPLSQIRMMVDNYRKEMKSKDITSSEKISEYFYNMVKSEL
;
A
#
# COMPACT_ATOMS: atom_id res chain seq x y z
N MET A 1 13.34 -12.73 -28.67
CA MET A 1 13.12 -13.19 -27.28
C MET A 1 11.79 -13.93 -27.29
N ASN A 2 11.76 -15.18 -26.85
CA ASN A 2 10.53 -15.96 -26.89
C ASN A 2 9.68 -15.65 -25.62
N LEU A 3 8.37 -15.94 -25.69
CA LEU A 3 7.41 -15.66 -24.62
C LEU A 3 7.85 -16.28 -23.26
N ILE A 4 8.42 -17.50 -23.29
CA ILE A 4 8.87 -18.22 -22.10
C ILE A 4 10.04 -17.49 -21.42
N GLU A 5 10.99 -16.96 -22.19
CA GLU A 5 12.11 -16.18 -21.67
C GLU A 5 11.64 -14.85 -21.07
N SER A 6 10.67 -14.20 -21.70
CA SER A 6 10.06 -12.97 -21.18
C SER A 6 9.34 -13.23 -19.84
N ILE A 7 8.53 -14.28 -19.76
CA ILE A 7 7.84 -14.67 -18.51
C ILE A 7 8.86 -14.99 -17.40
N ARG A 8 9.88 -15.78 -17.69
CA ARG A 8 10.93 -16.12 -16.69
C ARG A 8 11.65 -14.88 -16.18
N ARG A 9 11.95 -13.92 -17.06
CA ARG A 9 12.59 -12.66 -16.67
C ARG A 9 11.69 -11.85 -15.75
N ILE A 10 10.40 -11.67 -16.08
CA ILE A 10 9.42 -10.95 -15.25
C ILE A 10 9.31 -11.60 -13.87
N LEU A 11 9.09 -12.91 -13.80
CA LEU A 11 8.99 -13.63 -12.53
C LEU A 11 10.26 -13.52 -11.68
N LYS A 12 11.43 -13.49 -12.32
CA LYS A 12 12.71 -13.32 -11.63
C LYS A 12 12.83 -11.89 -11.06
N GLU A 13 12.50 -10.87 -11.85
CA GLU A 13 12.54 -9.46 -11.42
C GLU A 13 11.56 -9.20 -10.26
N GLU A 14 10.34 -9.75 -10.31
CA GLU A 14 9.37 -9.67 -9.22
C GLU A 14 9.88 -10.34 -7.93
N THR A 15 10.44 -11.54 -8.04
CA THR A 15 11.00 -12.26 -6.88
C THR A 15 12.17 -11.52 -6.26
N GLU A 16 13.13 -11.04 -7.08
CA GLU A 16 14.27 -10.26 -6.60
C GLU A 16 13.83 -8.96 -5.88
N GLY A 17 12.74 -8.33 -6.34
CA GLY A 17 12.14 -7.16 -5.68
C GLY A 17 11.61 -7.46 -4.29
N ILE A 18 10.86 -8.56 -4.13
CA ILE A 18 10.33 -9.00 -2.83
C ILE A 18 11.46 -9.39 -1.88
N ASP A 19 12.44 -10.15 -2.35
CA ASP A 19 13.57 -10.57 -1.53
C ASP A 19 14.41 -9.37 -1.07
N SER A 20 14.63 -8.39 -1.93
CA SER A 20 15.30 -7.14 -1.58
C SER A 20 14.54 -6.36 -0.50
N PHE A 21 13.22 -6.29 -0.61
CA PHE A 21 12.35 -5.65 0.38
C PHE A 21 12.43 -6.36 1.73
N ILE A 22 12.30 -7.68 1.77
CA ILE A 22 12.40 -8.50 2.98
C ILE A 22 13.77 -8.36 3.63
N ASN A 23 14.85 -8.40 2.84
CA ASN A 23 16.22 -8.24 3.34
C ASN A 23 16.46 -6.87 3.99
N GLN A 24 15.84 -5.81 3.50
CA GLN A 24 15.92 -4.49 4.14
C GLN A 24 15.25 -4.48 5.53
N ILE A 25 14.12 -5.17 5.70
CA ILE A 25 13.46 -5.33 7.00
C ILE A 25 14.33 -6.19 7.92
N ASP A 26 14.80 -7.33 7.43
CA ASP A 26 15.63 -8.27 8.22
C ASP A 26 16.94 -7.67 8.67
N SER A 27 17.60 -6.88 7.83
CA SER A 27 18.85 -6.18 8.19
C SER A 27 18.67 -5.30 9.44
N ARG A 28 17.47 -4.74 9.63
CA ARG A 28 17.14 -3.85 10.73
C ARG A 28 16.58 -4.57 11.96
N TYR A 29 15.70 -5.54 11.76
CA TYR A 29 14.91 -6.12 12.85
C TYR A 29 15.24 -7.57 13.19
N LYS A 30 16.09 -8.24 12.40
CA LYS A 30 16.49 -9.64 12.61
C LYS A 30 15.27 -10.56 12.74
N MET A 31 14.47 -10.61 11.70
CA MET A 31 13.25 -11.41 11.66
C MET A 31 13.56 -12.92 11.74
N SER A 32 12.62 -13.69 12.30
CA SER A 32 12.64 -15.15 12.17
C SER A 32 12.39 -15.57 10.72
N ASP A 33 12.87 -16.76 10.34
CA ASP A 33 12.63 -17.27 8.98
C ASP A 33 11.14 -17.50 8.72
N GLU A 34 10.38 -17.91 9.74
CA GLU A 34 8.93 -18.06 9.68
C GLU A 34 8.21 -16.74 9.40
N LEU A 35 8.66 -15.63 9.98
CA LEU A 35 8.10 -14.29 9.69
C LEU A 35 8.43 -13.84 8.28
N LYS A 36 9.67 -14.08 7.80
CA LYS A 36 10.08 -13.76 6.42
C LYS A 36 9.23 -14.53 5.41
N GLU A 37 9.05 -15.82 5.63
CA GLU A 37 8.21 -16.68 4.78
C GLU A 37 6.76 -16.18 4.77
N PHE A 38 6.19 -15.91 5.94
CA PHE A 38 4.83 -15.38 6.04
C PHE A 38 4.64 -14.09 5.24
N ILE A 39 5.55 -13.11 5.39
CA ILE A 39 5.44 -11.82 4.67
C ILE A 39 5.61 -12.05 3.16
N THR A 40 6.57 -12.89 2.76
CA THR A 40 6.84 -13.20 1.36
C THR A 40 5.61 -13.82 0.69
N ASP A 41 5.02 -14.84 1.32
CA ASP A 41 3.82 -15.52 0.81
C ASP A 41 2.63 -14.56 0.76
N PHE A 42 2.48 -13.75 1.79
CA PHE A 42 1.40 -12.75 1.85
C PHE A 42 1.48 -11.73 0.72
N ILE A 43 2.69 -11.24 0.38
CA ILE A 43 2.90 -10.33 -0.76
C ILE A 43 2.57 -11.05 -2.08
N LYS A 44 3.06 -12.28 -2.25
CA LYS A 44 2.81 -13.10 -3.47
C LYS A 44 1.32 -13.38 -3.69
N GLU A 45 0.60 -13.75 -2.62
CA GLU A 45 -0.84 -14.04 -2.69
C GLU A 45 -1.69 -12.82 -3.07
N SER A 46 -1.19 -11.61 -2.81
CA SER A 46 -1.90 -10.37 -3.13
C SER A 46 -1.84 -9.96 -4.60
N ASP A 47 -1.06 -10.66 -5.43
CA ASP A 47 -0.70 -10.26 -6.80
C ASP A 47 0.04 -8.90 -6.86
N CYS A 48 0.64 -8.46 -5.76
CA CYS A 48 1.46 -7.27 -5.71
C CYS A 48 2.76 -7.51 -6.51
N LYS A 49 2.85 -6.92 -7.69
CA LYS A 49 3.98 -7.13 -8.60
C LYS A 49 5.25 -6.44 -8.12
N LYS A 50 5.10 -5.39 -7.33
CA LYS A 50 6.22 -4.60 -6.86
C LYS A 50 5.97 -4.07 -5.46
N ILE A 51 6.92 -4.28 -4.57
CA ILE A 51 6.93 -3.64 -3.25
C ILE A 51 8.32 -3.08 -2.97
N GLU A 52 8.40 -1.83 -2.56
CA GLU A 52 9.69 -1.18 -2.28
C GLU A 52 9.59 -0.13 -1.18
N PHE A 53 10.71 0.12 -0.51
CA PHE A 53 10.87 1.25 0.38
C PHE A 53 11.29 2.49 -0.39
N THR A 54 10.64 3.61 -0.09
CA THR A 54 10.93 4.88 -0.73
C THR A 54 10.79 6.05 0.25
N GLY A 55 11.27 7.23 -0.12
CA GLY A 55 11.04 8.47 0.64
C GLY A 55 9.80 9.17 0.11
N PHE A 56 8.91 9.63 1.01
CA PHE A 56 7.82 10.54 0.67
C PHE A 56 8.03 11.88 1.34
N LYS A 57 7.76 12.98 0.65
CA LYS A 57 7.69 14.32 1.28
C LYS A 57 6.37 14.55 2.01
N PHE A 58 5.31 13.84 1.62
CA PHE A 58 4.03 13.90 2.31
C PHE A 58 3.96 12.86 3.45
N GLN A 59 3.04 13.08 4.39
CA GLN A 59 2.97 12.31 5.65
C GLN A 59 2.45 10.86 5.51
N ALA A 60 2.21 10.37 4.29
CA ALA A 60 1.79 8.98 4.10
C ALA A 60 2.89 8.00 4.52
N LEU A 61 2.49 6.88 5.09
CA LEU A 61 3.39 5.81 5.52
C LEU A 61 3.51 4.71 4.46
N GLY A 62 2.56 4.65 3.56
CA GLY A 62 2.53 3.78 2.41
C GLY A 62 1.67 4.37 1.32
N LEU A 63 1.70 3.75 0.17
CA LEU A 63 0.90 4.08 -1.00
C LEU A 63 0.72 2.83 -1.85
N ALA A 64 -0.51 2.38 -1.98
CA ALA A 64 -0.87 1.33 -2.92
C ALA A 64 -1.21 1.91 -4.29
N LEU A 65 -0.61 1.37 -5.31
CA LEU A 65 -0.88 1.66 -6.72
C LEU A 65 -1.46 0.40 -7.38
N HIS A 66 -1.99 0.51 -8.58
CA HIS A 66 -2.58 -0.62 -9.31
C HIS A 66 -1.72 -1.90 -9.32
N ASP A 67 -0.43 -1.76 -9.51
CA ASP A 67 0.51 -2.87 -9.71
C ASP A 67 1.60 -2.98 -8.64
N GLY A 68 1.51 -2.20 -7.56
CA GLY A 68 2.54 -2.21 -6.55
C GLY A 68 2.23 -1.45 -5.28
N VAL A 69 3.14 -1.57 -4.33
CA VAL A 69 3.08 -0.94 -3.02
C VAL A 69 4.39 -0.21 -2.73
N LEU A 70 4.28 1.03 -2.34
CA LEU A 70 5.41 1.84 -1.89
C LEU A 70 5.29 2.06 -0.39
N ILE A 71 6.32 1.70 0.36
CA ILE A 71 6.37 1.90 1.82
C ILE A 71 7.33 3.03 2.14
N ASN A 72 6.89 4.02 2.90
CA ASN A 72 7.74 5.12 3.32
C ASN A 72 8.84 4.61 4.26
N LYS A 73 10.10 4.95 3.98
CA LYS A 73 11.25 4.63 4.84
C LYS A 73 11.05 5.09 6.28
N LEU A 74 10.23 6.10 6.53
CA LEU A 74 9.87 6.53 7.89
C LEU A 74 9.15 5.43 8.68
N ALA A 75 8.42 4.52 8.01
CA ALA A 75 7.78 3.39 8.68
C ALA A 75 8.80 2.43 9.30
N LEU A 76 10.00 2.26 8.68
CA LEU A 76 11.11 1.49 9.24
C LEU A 76 11.61 2.03 10.59
N ASN A 77 11.33 3.29 10.93
CA ASN A 77 11.80 3.89 12.19
C ASN A 77 10.79 3.75 13.35
N ARG A 78 9.59 3.21 13.06
CA ARG A 78 8.49 3.12 14.05
C ARG A 78 8.35 1.76 14.73
N GLY A 79 9.28 0.85 14.48
CA GLY A 79 9.26 -0.52 15.02
C GLY A 79 8.64 -1.54 14.06
N LEU A 80 9.03 -2.81 14.23
CA LEU A 80 8.61 -3.90 13.35
C LEU A 80 7.08 -4.07 13.32
N ASP A 81 6.44 -4.03 14.48
CA ASP A 81 5.00 -4.26 14.60
C ASP A 81 4.20 -3.23 13.82
N PHE A 82 4.60 -1.96 13.93
CA PHE A 82 3.96 -0.88 13.19
C PHE A 82 4.24 -0.98 11.68
N LEU A 83 5.45 -1.34 11.31
CA LEU A 83 5.81 -1.58 9.90
C LEU A 83 4.98 -2.70 9.29
N LEU A 84 4.82 -3.83 10.00
CA LEU A 84 3.98 -4.94 9.56
C LEU A 84 2.53 -4.50 9.36
N PHE A 85 2.00 -3.70 10.29
CA PHE A 85 0.66 -3.13 10.14
C PHE A 85 0.55 -2.28 8.86
N VAL A 86 1.52 -1.40 8.57
CA VAL A 86 1.52 -0.59 7.34
C VAL A 86 1.59 -1.47 6.09
N ILE A 87 2.46 -2.47 6.06
CA ILE A 87 2.56 -3.41 4.93
C ILE A 87 1.21 -4.10 4.69
N PHE A 88 0.57 -4.61 5.73
CA PHE A 88 -0.72 -5.29 5.59
C PHE A 88 -1.85 -4.35 5.17
N HIS A 89 -1.81 -3.08 5.60
CA HIS A 89 -2.74 -2.04 5.18
C HIS A 89 -2.62 -1.75 3.68
N GLU A 90 -1.40 -1.52 3.19
CA GLU A 90 -1.19 -1.22 1.76
C GLU A 90 -1.48 -2.44 0.87
N ILE A 91 -1.17 -3.64 1.33
CA ILE A 91 -1.55 -4.88 0.62
C ILE A 91 -3.09 -5.06 0.59
N ALA A 92 -3.82 -4.61 1.62
CA ALA A 92 -5.28 -4.65 1.57
C ALA A 92 -5.84 -3.81 0.40
N HIS A 93 -5.20 -2.70 0.06
CA HIS A 93 -5.58 -1.92 -1.11
C HIS A 93 -5.33 -2.67 -2.43
N GLN A 94 -4.33 -3.58 -2.53
CA GLN A 94 -4.17 -4.44 -3.71
C GLN A 94 -5.40 -5.34 -3.92
N TYR A 95 -5.94 -5.92 -2.85
CA TYR A 95 -7.20 -6.68 -2.94
C TYR A 95 -8.40 -5.81 -3.31
N GLN A 96 -8.40 -4.54 -2.90
CA GLN A 96 -9.45 -3.58 -3.28
C GLN A 96 -9.33 -3.19 -4.76
N PHE A 97 -8.12 -2.97 -5.30
CA PHE A 97 -7.91 -2.78 -6.74
C PHE A 97 -8.43 -3.96 -7.54
N LYS A 98 -8.13 -5.18 -7.10
CA LYS A 98 -8.62 -6.40 -7.73
C LYS A 98 -10.16 -6.52 -7.68
N LYS A 99 -10.77 -6.09 -6.58
CA LYS A 99 -12.22 -6.16 -6.36
C LYS A 99 -12.99 -5.09 -7.09
N TYR A 100 -12.53 -3.85 -7.05
CA TYR A 100 -13.28 -2.69 -7.54
C TYR A 100 -12.81 -2.20 -8.91
N GLY A 101 -11.59 -2.56 -9.32
CA GLY A 101 -10.92 -2.05 -10.51
C GLY A 101 -10.32 -0.67 -10.33
N ASP A 102 -9.38 -0.32 -11.19
CA ASP A 102 -8.60 0.91 -11.11
C ASP A 102 -9.48 2.16 -11.19
N THR A 103 -10.39 2.19 -12.15
CA THR A 103 -11.29 3.33 -12.33
C THR A 103 -11.99 3.67 -11.03
N LYS A 104 -12.53 2.65 -10.32
CA LYS A 104 -13.24 2.86 -9.07
C LYS A 104 -12.32 3.31 -7.94
N MET A 105 -11.15 2.71 -7.83
CA MET A 105 -10.17 3.08 -6.80
C MET A 105 -9.65 4.51 -6.99
N TYR A 106 -9.49 4.95 -8.24
CA TYR A 106 -9.01 6.30 -8.54
C TYR A 106 -10.10 7.37 -8.64
N GLU A 107 -11.38 7.02 -8.52
CA GLU A 107 -12.50 7.99 -8.53
C GLU A 107 -12.35 9.09 -7.45
N CYS A 108 -11.66 8.79 -6.35
CA CYS A 108 -11.36 9.79 -5.34
C CYS A 108 -10.50 10.94 -5.87
N TYR A 109 -9.67 10.67 -6.88
CA TYR A 109 -8.70 11.61 -7.44
C TYR A 109 -9.22 12.32 -8.71
N ILE A 110 -9.88 11.60 -9.60
CA ILE A 110 -10.27 12.13 -10.93
C ILE A 110 -11.72 11.82 -11.34
N GLY A 111 -12.49 11.11 -10.47
CA GLY A 111 -13.81 10.60 -10.85
C GLY A 111 -14.88 11.69 -11.05
N ASP A 112 -15.92 11.32 -11.79
CA ASP A 112 -17.09 12.14 -12.07
C ASP A 112 -18.13 12.11 -10.94
N ILE A 113 -17.95 11.24 -9.94
CA ILE A 113 -18.82 11.19 -8.76
C ILE A 113 -18.65 12.42 -7.88
N SER A 114 -19.65 12.74 -7.08
CA SER A 114 -19.58 13.86 -6.15
C SER A 114 -18.42 13.71 -5.13
N VAL A 115 -17.91 14.80 -4.60
CA VAL A 115 -16.90 14.78 -3.53
C VAL A 115 -17.40 14.01 -2.30
N ASP A 116 -18.71 14.08 -2.02
CA ASP A 116 -19.34 13.35 -0.91
C ASP A 116 -19.30 11.84 -1.10
N GLU A 117 -19.63 11.36 -2.31
CA GLU A 117 -19.57 9.92 -2.63
C GLU A 117 -18.13 9.41 -2.64
N ALA A 118 -17.22 10.17 -3.24
CA ALA A 118 -15.79 9.83 -3.24
C ALA A 118 -15.22 9.78 -1.81
N ALA A 119 -15.58 10.73 -0.95
CA ALA A 119 -15.14 10.75 0.44
C ALA A 119 -15.69 9.56 1.25
N LYS A 120 -16.95 9.19 1.05
CA LYS A 120 -17.54 7.99 1.67
C LYS A 120 -16.84 6.73 1.21
N PHE A 121 -16.57 6.61 -0.09
CA PHE A 121 -15.86 5.46 -0.66
C PHE A 121 -14.44 5.38 -0.09
N MET A 122 -13.66 6.48 -0.13
CA MET A 122 -12.31 6.54 0.44
C MET A 122 -12.33 6.12 1.92
N LYS A 123 -13.20 6.73 2.74
CA LYS A 123 -13.28 6.37 4.16
C LYS A 123 -13.55 4.87 4.36
N THR A 124 -14.48 4.31 3.59
CA THR A 124 -14.83 2.89 3.69
C THR A 124 -13.65 2.00 3.29
N THR A 125 -12.93 2.30 2.22
CA THR A 125 -11.77 1.52 1.78
C THR A 125 -10.64 1.56 2.79
N GLU A 126 -10.37 2.72 3.38
CA GLU A 126 -9.36 2.90 4.42
C GLU A 126 -9.72 2.16 5.72
N GLU A 127 -10.98 2.26 6.18
CA GLU A 127 -11.44 1.51 7.37
C GLU A 127 -11.34 -0.01 7.17
N VAL A 128 -11.67 -0.50 5.97
CA VAL A 128 -11.53 -1.91 5.61
C VAL A 128 -10.07 -2.34 5.56
N ALA A 129 -9.17 -1.48 5.07
CA ALA A 129 -7.73 -1.75 5.06
C ALA A 129 -7.15 -1.82 6.48
N ASP A 130 -7.54 -0.89 7.37
CA ASP A 130 -7.18 -0.90 8.80
C ASP A 130 -7.64 -2.19 9.50
N GLU A 131 -8.88 -2.62 9.25
CA GLU A 131 -9.43 -3.84 9.84
C GLU A 131 -8.71 -5.09 9.32
N TYR A 132 -8.44 -5.15 8.01
CA TYR A 132 -7.71 -6.24 7.39
C TYR A 132 -6.29 -6.34 7.95
N ALA A 133 -5.56 -5.23 8.02
CA ALA A 133 -4.22 -5.18 8.60
C ALA A 133 -4.21 -5.63 10.06
N SER A 134 -5.18 -5.16 10.85
CA SER A 134 -5.33 -5.55 12.25
C SER A 134 -5.61 -7.04 12.41
N ARG A 135 -6.40 -7.63 11.52
CA ARG A 135 -6.70 -9.07 11.53
C ARG A 135 -5.45 -9.89 11.18
N LYS A 136 -4.70 -9.47 10.17
CA LYS A 136 -3.45 -10.14 9.76
C LYS A 136 -2.38 -10.05 10.83
N PHE A 137 -2.25 -8.91 11.49
CA PHE A 137 -1.34 -8.75 12.62
C PHE A 137 -1.70 -9.69 13.78
N ARG A 138 -2.98 -9.75 14.16
CA ARG A 138 -3.45 -10.69 15.20
C ARG A 138 -3.26 -12.17 14.82
N GLU A 139 -3.31 -12.50 13.54
CA GLU A 139 -3.00 -13.85 13.04
C GLU A 139 -1.56 -14.23 13.33
N LEU A 140 -0.59 -13.34 13.09
CA LEU A 140 0.83 -13.55 13.43
C LEU A 140 1.03 -13.82 14.93
N VAL A 141 0.39 -13.01 15.78
CA VAL A 141 0.48 -13.19 17.24
C VAL A 141 -0.15 -14.52 17.66
N LYS A 142 -1.34 -14.85 17.14
CA LYS A 142 -2.05 -16.12 17.46
C LYS A 142 -1.27 -17.36 17.02
N LYS A 143 -0.53 -17.28 15.91
CA LYS A 143 0.33 -18.36 15.42
C LYS A 143 1.68 -18.41 16.13
N ASN A 144 1.95 -17.51 17.09
CA ASN A 144 3.24 -17.33 17.77
C ASN A 144 4.43 -17.01 16.82
N ILE A 145 4.16 -16.49 15.62
CA ILE A 145 5.19 -16.05 14.67
C ILE A 145 5.89 -14.80 15.21
N ILE A 146 5.13 -13.93 15.88
CA ILE A 146 5.66 -12.78 16.62
C ILE A 146 5.12 -12.78 18.05
N ASN A 147 5.93 -12.28 18.98
CA ASN A 147 5.49 -12.01 20.35
C ASN A 147 5.33 -10.49 20.51
N SER A 148 4.10 -10.00 20.51
CA SER A 148 3.81 -8.57 20.52
C SER A 148 2.56 -8.23 21.31
N ASN A 149 2.62 -7.11 22.04
CA ASN A 149 1.49 -6.45 22.68
C ASN A 149 1.00 -5.22 21.90
N PHE A 150 1.45 -5.06 20.66
CA PHE A 150 1.05 -3.96 19.80
C PHE A 150 -0.44 -4.02 19.51
N VAL A 151 -1.11 -2.89 19.71
CA VAL A 151 -2.52 -2.71 19.35
C VAL A 151 -2.59 -1.96 18.03
N PRO A 152 -2.98 -2.64 16.94
CA PRO A 152 -3.09 -2.00 15.64
C PRO A 152 -4.00 -0.78 15.68
N PRO A 153 -3.58 0.37 15.13
CA PRO A 153 -4.41 1.57 15.11
C PRO A 153 -5.60 1.42 14.17
N GLN A 154 -6.67 2.15 14.46
CA GLN A 154 -7.81 2.34 13.57
C GLN A 154 -7.70 3.78 13.03
N MET A 155 -6.82 3.98 12.04
CA MET A 155 -6.40 5.31 11.62
C MET A 155 -7.56 6.15 11.08
N TYR A 156 -8.46 5.54 10.33
CA TYR A 156 -9.56 6.26 9.66
C TYR A 156 -10.90 6.21 10.40
N LYS A 157 -11.08 5.32 11.37
CA LYS A 157 -12.36 5.14 12.09
C LYS A 157 -12.89 6.43 12.69
N ASN A 158 -12.01 7.22 13.30
CA ASN A 158 -12.37 8.47 13.98
C ASN A 158 -12.14 9.72 13.12
N VAL A 159 -11.72 9.58 11.87
CA VAL A 159 -11.56 10.73 10.98
C VAL A 159 -12.95 11.21 10.53
N PRO A 160 -13.31 12.48 10.79
CA PRO A 160 -14.58 13.02 10.36
C PRO A 160 -14.71 13.00 8.82
N LEU A 161 -15.91 12.69 8.33
CA LEU A 161 -16.17 12.68 6.87
C LEU A 161 -15.86 14.04 6.22
N SER A 162 -16.05 15.13 6.94
CA SER A 162 -15.68 16.48 6.47
C SER A 162 -14.20 16.63 6.18
N GLN A 163 -13.34 16.00 6.98
CA GLN A 163 -11.90 16.00 6.74
C GLN A 163 -11.55 15.16 5.50
N ILE A 164 -12.18 13.98 5.32
CA ILE A 164 -12.00 13.17 4.12
C ILE A 164 -12.46 13.92 2.86
N ARG A 165 -13.59 14.66 2.94
CA ARG A 165 -14.04 15.52 1.83
C ARG A 165 -12.99 16.56 1.44
N MET A 166 -12.37 17.20 2.40
CA MET A 166 -11.30 18.16 2.14
C MET A 166 -10.09 17.49 1.47
N MET A 167 -9.74 16.28 1.89
CA MET A 167 -8.66 15.50 1.24
C MET A 167 -8.99 15.20 -0.22
N VAL A 168 -10.18 14.67 -0.50
CA VAL A 168 -10.64 14.37 -1.86
C VAL A 168 -10.66 15.63 -2.74
N ASP A 169 -11.19 16.74 -2.23
CA ASP A 169 -11.24 18.01 -2.97
C ASP A 169 -9.84 18.53 -3.31
N ASN A 170 -8.91 18.43 -2.36
CA ASN A 170 -7.52 18.80 -2.59
C ASN A 170 -6.83 17.91 -3.63
N TYR A 171 -7.00 16.57 -3.55
CA TYR A 171 -6.47 15.65 -4.55
C TYR A 171 -7.00 15.96 -5.95
N ARG A 172 -8.32 16.20 -6.09
CA ARG A 172 -8.93 16.53 -7.39
C ARG A 172 -8.41 17.85 -7.97
N LYS A 173 -8.25 18.88 -7.12
CA LYS A 173 -7.63 20.15 -7.54
C LYS A 173 -6.20 19.95 -8.02
N GLU A 174 -5.43 19.13 -7.31
CA GLU A 174 -4.06 18.83 -7.68
C GLU A 174 -3.98 18.06 -9.01
N MET A 175 -4.76 16.99 -9.17
CA MET A 175 -4.81 16.22 -10.42
C MET A 175 -5.23 17.11 -11.60
N LYS A 176 -6.26 17.94 -11.42
CA LYS A 176 -6.70 18.91 -12.43
C LYS A 176 -5.62 19.91 -12.80
N SER A 177 -4.88 20.43 -11.82
CA SER A 177 -3.80 21.42 -12.07
C SER A 177 -2.64 20.84 -12.88
N LYS A 178 -2.51 19.51 -12.93
CA LYS A 178 -1.45 18.77 -13.63
C LYS A 178 -1.96 18.04 -14.89
N ASP A 179 -3.22 18.30 -15.29
CA ASP A 179 -3.87 17.65 -16.43
C ASP A 179 -3.87 16.10 -16.34
N ILE A 180 -4.04 15.58 -15.12
CA ILE A 180 -4.13 14.15 -14.84
C ILE A 180 -5.60 13.76 -14.86
N THR A 181 -5.99 13.00 -15.90
CA THR A 181 -7.39 12.68 -16.20
C THR A 181 -7.66 11.18 -16.36
N SER A 182 -6.66 10.32 -16.14
CA SER A 182 -6.84 8.86 -16.22
C SER A 182 -6.14 8.13 -15.08
N SER A 183 -6.58 6.90 -14.82
CA SER A 183 -6.01 6.03 -13.78
C SER A 183 -4.53 5.71 -14.01
N GLU A 184 -4.14 5.51 -15.28
CA GLU A 184 -2.74 5.26 -15.64
C GLU A 184 -1.86 6.47 -15.31
N LYS A 185 -2.33 7.68 -15.66
CA LYS A 185 -1.61 8.93 -15.34
C LYS A 185 -1.52 9.18 -13.83
N ILE A 186 -2.50 8.76 -13.03
CA ILE A 186 -2.43 8.86 -11.57
C ILE A 186 -1.33 7.95 -11.03
N SER A 187 -1.29 6.69 -11.43
CA SER A 187 -0.23 5.76 -11.01
C SER A 187 1.14 6.29 -11.38
N GLU A 188 1.30 6.76 -12.61
CA GLU A 188 2.54 7.37 -13.08
C GLU A 188 2.92 8.63 -12.29
N TYR A 189 1.95 9.49 -12.01
CA TYR A 189 2.16 10.71 -11.22
C TYR A 189 2.69 10.40 -9.83
N PHE A 190 2.01 9.53 -9.08
CA PHE A 190 2.44 9.16 -7.74
C PHE A 190 3.80 8.45 -7.75
N TYR A 191 4.03 7.57 -8.72
CA TYR A 191 5.31 6.89 -8.86
C TYR A 191 6.46 7.85 -9.16
N ASN A 192 6.26 8.80 -10.08
CA ASN A 192 7.27 9.81 -10.42
C ASN A 192 7.49 10.81 -9.29
N MET A 193 6.43 11.19 -8.55
CA MET A 193 6.54 12.07 -7.39
C MET A 193 7.44 11.46 -6.31
N VAL A 194 7.37 10.15 -6.12
CA VAL A 194 8.21 9.43 -5.17
C VAL A 194 9.64 9.24 -5.68
N LYS A 195 9.84 8.99 -6.98
CA LYS A 195 11.17 8.79 -7.57
C LYS A 195 11.99 10.06 -7.72
N SER A 196 11.36 11.21 -7.96
CA SER A 196 12.07 12.49 -8.12
C SER A 196 12.74 12.97 -6.82
N GLU A 197 12.64 12.20 -5.74
CA GLU A 197 13.12 12.53 -4.40
C GLU A 197 14.30 11.65 -3.93
N LEU A 198 14.75 10.74 -4.81
CA LEU A 198 15.96 9.92 -4.63
C LEU A 198 17.15 10.56 -5.30
#